data_fd9784ccfa94c040928cb88e6d0ea36d
#
_entry.id   fd9784ccfa94c040928cb88e6d0ea36d
#
_cell.length_a   1.000
_cell.length_b   1.000
_cell.length_c   1.000
_cell.angle_alpha   90.00
_cell.angle_beta   90.00
_cell.angle_gamma   90.00
#
_symmetry.space_group_name_H-M   'P 1'
#
loop_
_entity.id
_entity.type
_entity.pdbx_description
1 polymer ?
#
loop_
_entity_poly.entity_id
_entity_poly.type
_entity_poly.pdbx_seq_one_letter_code
_entity_poly.pdbx_strand_id
1 'polypeptide(L)'
;MESHSWIAVSVFVFVTLALALSLLIFQNTAFNVISFPIEEAKAIEHKTFSASSSNEGNTIIPSSPSPQHPNTASHNDCINYNPSKRTITISCNSPARLTDIDNKLHDSNILAKQSPNGEWFLNANLVIAKGATFQIDSTDTKWLKISSKVTRSSTDDGSSGSSIRPAYWIDVHGSLKIDSVKITSWDPTTNYYAVTNGSRTGSDVIIYGAPRPCIVVENNATGTTDITNSEIAYLGYEQGKHKGGSGLSYYYGGDGSVIKNNIIREVYFGLYTFGVGHMIVENNIIRNSGHYGLDPHTGTHDMIIRNNEVYNNNGSGIICSLDCYNILIENNRVHDNVGPGIMFSRNMYNSIVRNNLVYNEDKGIFVSASHNNQITNNTISKSRDGIHVGSDSSNNNISGNTITDSISHAILSIVAHQETTFLLIK
;
A
#
# COMPACT_ATOMS: atom_id res chain seq x y z
N MET A 1 21.35 -35.67 45.99
CA MET A 1 22.14 -35.07 44.90
C MET A 1 22.06 -35.93 43.64
N GLU A 2 20.87 -36.26 43.12
CA GLU A 2 20.75 -37.12 41.91
C GLU A 2 19.51 -36.79 41.01
N SER A 3 18.91 -35.61 41.13
CA SER A 3 17.70 -35.29 40.37
C SER A 3 17.86 -34.31 39.21
N HIS A 4 19.06 -33.77 38.96
CA HIS A 4 19.27 -32.77 37.92
C HIS A 4 19.90 -33.28 36.61
N SER A 5 20.35 -34.53 36.56
CA SER A 5 21.03 -35.09 35.37
C SER A 5 20.07 -35.64 34.30
N TRP A 6 18.87 -36.04 34.66
CA TRP A 6 17.90 -36.62 33.73
C TRP A 6 17.15 -35.62 32.86
N ILE A 7 16.96 -34.38 33.32
CA ILE A 7 16.26 -33.34 32.56
C ILE A 7 17.13 -32.82 31.39
N ALA A 8 18.44 -32.70 31.60
CA ALA A 8 19.35 -32.23 30.56
C ALA A 8 19.51 -33.24 29.40
N VAL A 9 19.48 -34.54 29.68
CA VAL A 9 19.58 -35.57 28.62
C VAL A 9 18.29 -35.68 27.82
N SER A 10 17.12 -35.53 28.44
CA SER A 10 15.83 -35.56 27.73
C SER A 10 15.65 -34.38 26.77
N VAL A 11 16.07 -33.16 27.12
CA VAL A 11 15.99 -31.99 26.26
C VAL A 11 16.93 -32.12 25.07
N PHE A 12 18.14 -32.68 25.26
CA PHE A 12 19.10 -32.85 24.16
C PHE A 12 18.64 -33.90 23.13
N VAL A 13 17.98 -34.97 23.57
CA VAL A 13 17.44 -36.01 22.66
C VAL A 13 16.25 -35.50 21.86
N PHE A 14 15.37 -34.66 22.43
CA PHE A 14 14.24 -34.06 21.69
C PHE A 14 14.67 -33.03 20.66
N VAL A 15 15.70 -32.21 20.91
CA VAL A 15 16.23 -31.24 19.99
C VAL A 15 16.93 -31.92 18.80
N THR A 16 17.67 -32.99 19.04
CA THR A 16 18.34 -33.75 17.96
C THR A 16 17.35 -34.55 17.10
N LEU A 17 16.26 -35.07 17.67
CA LEU A 17 15.20 -35.74 16.89
C LEU A 17 14.39 -34.76 16.04
N ALA A 18 14.11 -33.54 16.52
CA ALA A 18 13.42 -32.51 15.75
C ALA A 18 14.26 -32.00 14.58
N LEU A 19 15.57 -31.86 14.73
CA LEU A 19 16.49 -31.50 13.66
C LEU A 19 16.66 -32.62 12.62
N ALA A 20 16.63 -33.90 13.02
CA ALA A 20 16.70 -35.03 12.09
C ALA A 20 15.40 -35.21 11.28
N LEU A 21 14.23 -34.95 11.86
CA LEU A 21 12.95 -34.99 11.12
C LEU A 21 12.80 -33.83 10.11
N SER A 22 13.33 -32.64 10.39
CA SER A 22 13.31 -31.56 9.45
C SER A 22 14.22 -31.75 8.23
N LEU A 23 15.34 -32.48 8.40
CA LEU A 23 16.23 -32.84 7.29
C LEU A 23 15.69 -33.95 6.38
N LEU A 24 14.82 -34.83 6.88
CA LEU A 24 14.23 -35.91 6.07
C LEU A 24 13.06 -35.47 5.19
N ILE A 25 12.43 -34.34 5.48
CA ILE A 25 11.31 -33.79 4.69
C ILE A 25 11.82 -33.02 3.45
N PHE A 26 13.07 -32.57 3.44
CA PHE A 26 13.65 -31.78 2.34
C PHE A 26 14.30 -32.60 1.22
N GLN A 27 14.37 -33.92 1.30
CA GLN A 27 15.07 -34.75 0.29
C GLN A 27 14.22 -35.33 -0.85
N ASN A 28 12.91 -35.04 -0.93
CA ASN A 28 12.02 -35.71 -1.90
C ASN A 28 11.20 -34.78 -2.79
N THR A 29 11.74 -33.67 -3.27
CA THR A 29 11.13 -32.94 -4.40
C THR A 29 12.16 -32.54 -5.43
N ALA A 30 12.31 -33.40 -6.43
CA ALA A 30 13.03 -33.05 -7.65
C ALA A 30 12.11 -32.16 -8.51
N PHE A 31 12.42 -30.88 -8.66
CA PHE A 31 11.75 -30.00 -9.62
C PHE A 31 12.51 -30.00 -10.95
N ASN A 32 11.82 -30.36 -12.01
CA ASN A 32 12.27 -30.20 -13.38
C ASN A 32 12.34 -28.70 -13.73
N VAL A 33 13.53 -28.20 -13.97
CA VAL A 33 13.77 -26.84 -14.46
C VAL A 33 13.54 -26.83 -15.97
N ILE A 34 12.48 -26.17 -16.40
CA ILE A 34 12.30 -25.79 -17.82
C ILE A 34 12.97 -24.43 -18.01
N SER A 35 14.09 -24.40 -18.75
CA SER A 35 14.79 -23.17 -19.12
C SER A 35 14.12 -22.52 -20.32
N PHE A 36 13.70 -21.26 -20.18
CA PHE A 36 13.33 -20.39 -21.29
C PHE A 36 14.50 -19.46 -21.65
N PRO A 37 14.70 -19.13 -22.94
CA PRO A 37 15.77 -18.24 -23.35
C PRO A 37 15.50 -16.80 -22.94
N ILE A 38 16.54 -16.12 -22.49
CA ILE A 38 16.52 -14.69 -22.14
C ILE A 38 16.45 -13.89 -23.43
N GLU A 39 15.33 -13.23 -23.69
CA GLU A 39 15.28 -12.13 -24.66
C GLU A 39 15.60 -10.81 -23.95
N GLU A 40 16.53 -10.07 -24.55
CA GLU A 40 16.98 -8.77 -24.05
C GLU A 40 15.83 -7.76 -23.98
N ALA A 41 15.65 -7.13 -22.82
CA ALA A 41 14.71 -6.03 -22.63
C ALA A 41 15.14 -4.83 -23.48
N LYS A 42 14.46 -4.60 -24.61
CA LYS A 42 14.61 -3.38 -25.40
C LYS A 42 13.96 -2.21 -24.67
N ALA A 43 14.77 -1.17 -24.50
CA ALA A 43 14.31 0.12 -23.98
C ALA A 43 13.13 0.67 -24.80
N ILE A 44 12.05 1.03 -24.15
CA ILE A 44 10.92 1.73 -24.76
C ILE A 44 11.33 3.20 -24.87
N GLU A 45 11.64 3.65 -26.08
CA GLU A 45 11.84 5.08 -26.40
C GLU A 45 10.51 5.85 -26.35
N HIS A 46 10.52 6.95 -25.61
CA HIS A 46 9.44 7.94 -25.61
C HIS A 46 9.34 8.60 -26.99
N LYS A 47 8.25 8.34 -27.71
CA LYS A 47 7.85 9.15 -28.87
C LYS A 47 7.23 10.44 -28.38
N THR A 48 7.94 11.55 -28.53
CA THR A 48 7.42 12.90 -28.45
C THR A 48 6.58 13.18 -29.69
N PHE A 49 5.29 13.48 -29.47
CA PHE A 49 4.44 14.04 -30.53
C PHE A 49 4.69 15.55 -30.66
N SER A 50 5.29 15.97 -31.77
CA SER A 50 5.35 17.37 -32.18
C SER A 50 4.11 17.73 -32.98
N ALA A 51 3.39 18.76 -32.53
CA ALA A 51 2.31 19.33 -33.28
C ALA A 51 2.85 20.18 -34.42
N SER A 52 2.51 19.86 -35.64
CA SER A 52 2.71 20.72 -36.80
C SER A 52 1.47 21.57 -37.08
N SER A 53 1.67 22.88 -37.09
CA SER A 53 0.71 23.85 -37.58
C SER A 53 0.69 23.88 -39.11
N SER A 54 -0.49 23.89 -39.74
CA SER A 54 -0.65 24.36 -41.11
C SER A 54 -1.97 25.05 -41.30
N ASN A 55 -1.88 26.14 -42.02
CA ASN A 55 -2.78 27.26 -42.29
C ASN A 55 -4.10 26.93 -43.00
N GLU A 56 -5.05 27.81 -42.66
CA GLU A 56 -6.05 28.53 -43.46
C GLU A 56 -6.73 27.88 -44.68
N GLY A 57 -8.03 27.80 -44.59
CA GLY A 57 -8.96 27.66 -45.71
C GLY A 57 -10.37 28.11 -45.32
N ASN A 58 -10.75 29.32 -45.76
CA ASN A 58 -12.10 29.87 -45.66
C ASN A 58 -13.13 28.98 -46.32
N THR A 59 -14.19 28.60 -45.63
CA THR A 59 -15.42 28.13 -46.25
C THR A 59 -16.65 28.48 -45.40
N ILE A 60 -17.64 28.97 -46.06
CA ILE A 60 -18.91 29.58 -45.70
C ILE A 60 -19.74 28.65 -44.76
N ILE A 61 -20.30 29.25 -43.69
CA ILE A 61 -21.17 28.63 -42.70
C ILE A 61 -22.62 28.56 -43.19
N PRO A 62 -23.28 27.38 -43.16
CA PRO A 62 -24.74 27.32 -43.01
C PRO A 62 -25.08 27.25 -41.51
N SER A 63 -26.02 28.04 -41.09
CA SER A 63 -26.57 28.12 -39.74
C SER A 63 -27.02 26.72 -39.23
N SER A 64 -26.34 26.21 -38.20
CA SER A 64 -26.69 24.98 -37.52
C SER A 64 -27.70 25.27 -36.40
N PRO A 65 -28.65 24.38 -36.11
CA PRO A 65 -29.62 24.56 -35.04
C PRO A 65 -28.92 24.53 -33.68
N SER A 66 -29.46 25.33 -32.77
CA SER A 66 -29.03 25.45 -31.35
C SER A 66 -28.68 24.11 -30.70
N PRO A 67 -27.55 23.94 -30.03
CA PRO A 67 -27.24 22.70 -29.34
C PRO A 67 -28.26 22.49 -28.20
N GLN A 68 -29.04 21.43 -28.32
CA GLN A 68 -29.80 20.90 -27.21
C GLN A 68 -28.79 20.52 -26.14
N HIS A 69 -28.90 21.09 -24.94
CA HIS A 69 -28.17 20.64 -23.75
C HIS A 69 -28.38 19.15 -23.63
N PRO A 70 -27.29 18.34 -23.45
CA PRO A 70 -27.47 16.96 -23.12
C PRO A 70 -28.24 16.90 -21.80
N ASN A 71 -29.36 16.16 -21.79
CA ASN A 71 -30.08 15.83 -20.59
C ASN A 71 -29.07 15.27 -19.59
N THR A 72 -28.75 16.04 -18.55
CA THR A 72 -28.03 15.56 -17.39
C THR A 72 -28.92 14.49 -16.77
N ALA A 73 -28.62 13.22 -17.03
CA ALA A 73 -29.26 12.12 -16.36
C ALA A 73 -29.13 12.38 -14.85
N SER A 74 -30.24 12.55 -14.19
CA SER A 74 -30.27 12.78 -12.75
C SER A 74 -29.57 11.60 -12.06
N HIS A 75 -28.56 11.84 -11.25
CA HIS A 75 -27.88 10.81 -10.43
C HIS A 75 -28.81 10.18 -9.37
N ASN A 76 -30.08 10.57 -9.36
CA ASN A 76 -31.04 10.20 -8.32
C ASN A 76 -31.33 8.70 -8.23
N ASP A 77 -31.28 7.95 -9.34
CA ASP A 77 -31.65 6.54 -9.35
C ASP A 77 -30.45 5.60 -9.16
N CYS A 78 -29.22 6.09 -9.30
CA CYS A 78 -27.99 5.29 -9.20
C CYS A 78 -27.28 5.45 -7.85
N ILE A 79 -27.77 6.31 -6.96
CA ILE A 79 -27.28 6.48 -5.60
C ILE A 79 -28.34 5.91 -4.65
N ASN A 80 -27.99 4.83 -3.95
CA ASN A 80 -28.89 4.11 -3.06
C ASN A 80 -28.33 4.07 -1.64
N TYR A 81 -29.17 4.28 -0.65
CA TYR A 81 -28.83 4.12 0.76
C TYR A 81 -29.59 2.97 1.41
N ASN A 82 -28.87 2.08 2.05
CA ASN A 82 -29.43 1.00 2.86
C ASN A 82 -29.30 1.35 4.34
N PRO A 83 -30.39 1.70 5.03
CA PRO A 83 -30.33 2.14 6.43
C PRO A 83 -29.96 1.02 7.41
N SER A 84 -30.32 -0.25 7.13
CA SER A 84 -29.97 -1.36 8.00
C SER A 84 -28.48 -1.67 8.02
N LYS A 85 -27.79 -1.43 6.90
CA LYS A 85 -26.33 -1.60 6.76
C LYS A 85 -25.58 -0.28 6.88
N ARG A 86 -26.27 0.85 6.97
CA ARG A 86 -25.70 2.20 6.88
C ARG A 86 -24.74 2.32 5.71
N THR A 87 -25.17 1.91 4.52
CA THR A 87 -24.33 1.81 3.34
C THR A 87 -24.91 2.61 2.19
N ILE A 88 -24.13 3.53 1.65
CA ILE A 88 -24.39 4.24 0.40
C ILE A 88 -23.76 3.46 -0.72
N THR A 89 -24.51 3.15 -1.77
CA THR A 89 -24.00 2.48 -2.98
C THR A 89 -24.11 3.41 -4.18
N ILE A 90 -22.99 3.60 -4.88
CA ILE A 90 -22.89 4.37 -6.12
C ILE A 90 -22.82 3.38 -7.28
N SER A 91 -23.78 3.46 -8.20
CA SER A 91 -23.85 2.65 -9.42
C SER A 91 -24.07 3.48 -10.69
N CYS A 92 -23.68 4.75 -10.64
CA CYS A 92 -23.89 5.71 -11.71
C CYS A 92 -23.00 5.44 -12.94
N ASN A 93 -23.55 5.60 -14.13
CA ASN A 93 -22.79 5.51 -15.38
C ASN A 93 -21.93 6.75 -15.67
N SER A 94 -22.20 7.87 -15.00
CA SER A 94 -21.38 9.08 -15.01
C SER A 94 -20.72 9.28 -13.65
N PRO A 95 -19.57 9.98 -13.57
CA PRO A 95 -18.89 10.22 -12.32
C PRO A 95 -19.80 10.93 -11.31
N ALA A 96 -19.93 10.36 -10.10
CA ALA A 96 -20.67 10.93 -8.99
C ALA A 96 -19.73 11.53 -7.93
N ARG A 97 -20.24 12.47 -7.13
CA ARG A 97 -19.52 13.23 -6.10
C ARG A 97 -20.25 13.22 -4.74
N LEU A 98 -19.64 13.78 -3.71
CA LEU A 98 -20.30 13.93 -2.40
C LEU A 98 -21.54 14.80 -2.50
N THR A 99 -21.53 15.87 -3.31
CA THR A 99 -22.70 16.72 -3.54
C THR A 99 -23.88 15.95 -4.15
N ASP A 100 -23.64 14.95 -5.01
CA ASP A 100 -24.71 14.13 -5.58
C ASP A 100 -25.36 13.22 -4.51
N ILE A 101 -24.56 12.72 -3.59
CA ILE A 101 -25.06 11.96 -2.45
C ILE A 101 -25.91 12.86 -1.55
N ASP A 102 -25.44 14.06 -1.23
CA ASP A 102 -26.17 15.03 -0.39
C ASP A 102 -27.48 15.42 -1.04
N ASN A 103 -27.46 15.74 -2.34
CA ASN A 103 -28.67 16.06 -3.12
C ASN A 103 -29.68 14.90 -3.20
N LYS A 104 -29.22 13.65 -3.09
CA LYS A 104 -30.09 12.47 -3.11
C LYS A 104 -30.68 12.17 -1.75
N LEU A 105 -29.85 12.21 -0.71
CA LEU A 105 -30.23 11.70 0.61
C LEU A 105 -30.90 12.76 1.48
N HIS A 106 -30.45 14.02 1.42
CA HIS A 106 -30.87 15.11 2.29
C HIS A 106 -30.87 14.73 3.78
N ASP A 107 -29.91 13.89 4.20
CA ASP A 107 -29.79 13.39 5.56
C ASP A 107 -28.39 13.66 6.15
N SER A 108 -28.30 14.71 6.94
CA SER A 108 -27.05 15.12 7.61
C SER A 108 -26.57 14.12 8.67
N ASN A 109 -27.37 13.14 9.09
CA ASN A 109 -26.91 12.06 9.95
C ASN A 109 -26.09 11.01 9.18
N ILE A 110 -26.17 11.01 7.86
CA ILE A 110 -25.46 10.07 6.97
C ILE A 110 -24.29 10.76 6.30
N LEU A 111 -24.54 11.90 5.64
CA LEU A 111 -23.51 12.75 5.03
C LEU A 111 -23.83 14.21 5.37
N ALA A 112 -22.98 14.87 6.13
CA ALA A 112 -23.15 16.25 6.52
C ALA A 112 -22.13 17.15 5.86
N LYS A 113 -22.59 18.18 5.15
CA LYS A 113 -21.72 19.28 4.73
C LYS A 113 -21.50 20.21 5.92
N GLN A 114 -20.29 20.16 6.51
CA GLN A 114 -19.96 20.89 7.73
C GLN A 114 -19.56 22.34 7.47
N SER A 115 -19.13 22.65 6.24
CA SER A 115 -18.72 23.99 5.86
C SER A 115 -19.04 24.24 4.39
N PRO A 116 -19.43 25.46 3.99
CA PRO A 116 -19.58 25.84 2.57
C PRO A 116 -18.26 25.66 1.79
N ASN A 117 -17.12 25.62 2.49
CA ASN A 117 -15.80 25.42 1.89
C ASN A 117 -15.47 23.96 1.54
N GLY A 118 -16.45 23.04 1.52
CA GLY A 118 -16.26 21.66 1.11
C GLY A 118 -15.72 20.73 2.21
N GLU A 119 -16.06 20.99 3.47
CA GLU A 119 -15.82 20.03 4.53
C GLU A 119 -17.04 19.12 4.69
N TRP A 120 -16.80 17.81 4.63
CA TRP A 120 -17.83 16.79 4.72
C TRP A 120 -17.56 15.82 5.88
N PHE A 121 -18.63 15.35 6.51
CA PHE A 121 -18.60 14.29 7.51
C PHE A 121 -19.45 13.11 7.02
N LEU A 122 -18.79 11.99 6.73
CA LEU A 122 -19.42 10.75 6.30
C LEU A 122 -19.60 9.82 7.50
N ASN A 123 -20.84 9.44 7.77
CA ASN A 123 -21.23 8.57 8.87
C ASN A 123 -21.93 7.30 8.34
N ALA A 124 -21.41 6.76 7.24
CA ALA A 124 -21.89 5.57 6.55
C ALA A 124 -20.75 4.90 5.78
N ASN A 125 -20.94 3.64 5.40
CA ASN A 125 -20.10 3.00 4.40
C ASN A 125 -20.42 3.59 3.02
N LEU A 126 -19.40 3.66 2.17
CA LEU A 126 -19.52 4.07 0.77
C LEU A 126 -19.02 2.94 -0.12
N VAL A 127 -19.89 2.39 -0.95
CA VAL A 127 -19.58 1.34 -1.92
C VAL A 127 -19.66 1.91 -3.33
N ILE A 128 -18.55 1.84 -4.06
CA ILE A 128 -18.50 2.17 -5.47
C ILE A 128 -18.66 0.88 -6.25
N ALA A 129 -19.81 0.68 -6.88
CA ALA A 129 -20.16 -0.54 -7.61
C ALA A 129 -19.30 -0.68 -8.88
N LYS A 130 -19.20 -1.91 -9.39
CA LYS A 130 -18.52 -2.21 -10.65
C LYS A 130 -19.05 -1.34 -11.78
N GLY A 131 -18.16 -0.79 -12.58
CA GLY A 131 -18.47 0.13 -13.68
C GLY A 131 -18.76 1.57 -13.27
N ALA A 132 -19.00 1.86 -11.98
CA ALA A 132 -19.21 3.20 -11.50
C ALA A 132 -17.88 3.94 -11.26
N THR A 133 -17.92 5.26 -11.36
CA THR A 133 -16.82 6.15 -10.98
C THR A 133 -17.27 7.12 -9.91
N PHE A 134 -16.51 7.21 -8.83
CA PHE A 134 -16.70 8.21 -7.78
C PHE A 134 -15.52 9.16 -7.71
N GLN A 135 -15.80 10.46 -7.58
CA GLN A 135 -14.79 11.52 -7.53
C GLN A 135 -14.86 12.25 -6.21
N ILE A 136 -13.73 12.35 -5.53
CA ILE A 136 -13.54 13.17 -4.33
C ILE A 136 -12.44 14.17 -4.68
N ASP A 137 -12.80 15.34 -5.14
CA ASP A 137 -11.85 16.35 -5.58
C ASP A 137 -12.24 17.76 -5.15
N SER A 138 -11.36 18.71 -5.42
CA SER A 138 -11.50 20.11 -5.00
C SER A 138 -12.69 20.85 -5.61
N THR A 139 -13.46 20.24 -6.51
CA THR A 139 -14.67 20.83 -7.08
C THR A 139 -15.74 21.05 -6.02
N ASP A 140 -15.91 20.06 -5.10
CA ASP A 140 -16.91 20.12 -4.04
C ASP A 140 -16.37 19.75 -2.65
N THR A 141 -15.14 19.24 -2.59
CA THR A 141 -14.55 18.69 -1.38
C THR A 141 -13.17 19.27 -1.11
N LYS A 142 -12.94 19.79 0.09
CA LYS A 142 -11.61 20.10 0.63
C LYS A 142 -11.18 19.08 1.67
N TRP A 143 -12.13 18.61 2.47
CA TRP A 143 -11.85 17.66 3.53
C TRP A 143 -13.01 16.71 3.74
N LEU A 144 -12.76 15.42 3.54
CA LEU A 144 -13.67 14.34 3.90
C LEU A 144 -13.24 13.73 5.24
N LYS A 145 -14.07 13.90 6.25
CA LYS A 145 -13.97 13.27 7.57
C LYS A 145 -14.82 12.01 7.57
N ILE A 146 -14.24 10.84 7.80
CA ILE A 146 -14.97 9.58 7.88
C ILE A 146 -15.10 9.18 9.34
N SER A 147 -16.31 8.95 9.80
CA SER A 147 -16.61 8.63 11.19
C SER A 147 -15.90 7.34 11.64
N SER A 148 -15.27 7.38 12.80
CA SER A 148 -14.73 6.23 13.51
C SER A 148 -15.69 5.65 14.55
N LYS A 149 -16.97 6.04 14.50
CA LYS A 149 -17.97 5.54 15.45
C LYS A 149 -18.19 4.05 15.25
N VAL A 150 -17.87 3.25 16.26
CA VAL A 150 -18.07 1.80 16.25
C VAL A 150 -19.57 1.48 16.26
N THR A 151 -20.06 0.84 15.22
CA THR A 151 -21.39 0.21 15.24
C THR A 151 -21.21 -1.27 15.60
N ARG A 152 -21.74 -1.70 16.74
CA ARG A 152 -21.82 -3.13 17.05
C ARG A 152 -22.79 -3.78 16.06
N SER A 153 -22.29 -4.64 15.16
CA SER A 153 -23.16 -5.53 14.39
C SER A 153 -23.59 -6.68 15.29
N SER A 154 -24.89 -6.85 15.45
CA SER A 154 -25.49 -7.95 16.21
C SER A 154 -25.53 -9.29 15.46
N THR A 155 -24.87 -9.39 14.31
CA THR A 155 -24.78 -10.64 13.52
C THR A 155 -23.35 -11.15 13.54
N ASP A 156 -22.90 -11.62 14.69
CA ASP A 156 -21.69 -12.41 14.77
C ASP A 156 -22.07 -13.90 14.64
N ASP A 157 -21.44 -14.58 13.70
CA ASP A 157 -21.57 -16.01 13.36
C ASP A 157 -20.94 -16.94 14.41
N GLY A 158 -21.05 -16.60 15.69
CA GLY A 158 -20.72 -17.52 16.79
C GLY A 158 -19.24 -17.89 16.94
N SER A 159 -18.31 -17.29 16.22
CA SER A 159 -16.89 -17.46 16.47
C SER A 159 -16.44 -16.57 17.64
N SER A 160 -15.98 -17.18 18.72
CA SER A 160 -15.58 -16.56 19.99
C SER A 160 -14.31 -15.71 19.86
N GLY A 161 -14.39 -14.63 19.10
CA GLY A 161 -13.37 -13.60 18.98
C GLY A 161 -14.08 -12.33 18.59
N SER A 162 -14.30 -11.42 19.54
CA SER A 162 -14.87 -10.10 19.31
C SER A 162 -14.05 -9.33 18.27
N SER A 163 -14.32 -9.56 16.98
CA SER A 163 -13.72 -8.80 15.90
C SER A 163 -14.39 -7.43 15.85
N ILE A 164 -13.70 -6.42 16.37
CA ILE A 164 -14.12 -5.03 16.24
C ILE A 164 -13.95 -4.66 14.77
N ARG A 165 -15.05 -4.49 14.04
CA ARG A 165 -15.00 -3.98 12.66
C ARG A 165 -14.84 -2.46 12.67
N PRO A 166 -14.16 -1.85 11.65
CA PRO A 166 -14.16 -0.42 11.50
C PRO A 166 -15.59 0.08 11.41
N ALA A 167 -15.83 1.28 11.91
CA ALA A 167 -17.16 1.84 11.87
C ALA A 167 -17.65 1.97 10.43
N TYR A 168 -16.80 2.51 9.55
CA TYR A 168 -17.14 2.73 8.15
C TYR A 168 -15.93 2.58 7.25
N TRP A 169 -16.16 2.28 5.97
CA TRP A 169 -15.13 2.15 4.94
C TRP A 169 -15.61 2.69 3.60
N ILE A 170 -14.66 2.99 2.75
CA ILE A 170 -14.89 3.19 1.31
C ILE A 170 -14.48 1.90 0.61
N ASP A 171 -15.43 1.23 -0.02
CA ASP A 171 -15.29 -0.07 -0.66
C ASP A 171 -15.40 0.09 -2.18
N VAL A 172 -14.31 -0.19 -2.90
CA VAL A 172 -14.18 0.17 -4.31
C VAL A 172 -14.19 -1.08 -5.18
N HIS A 173 -15.28 -1.29 -5.88
CA HIS A 173 -15.42 -2.29 -6.95
C HIS A 173 -15.41 -1.65 -8.35
N GLY A 174 -15.55 -0.35 -8.44
CA GLY A 174 -15.49 0.47 -9.65
C GLY A 174 -14.20 1.27 -9.76
N SER A 175 -14.31 2.57 -10.01
CA SER A 175 -13.21 3.52 -10.03
C SER A 175 -13.38 4.56 -8.92
N LEU A 176 -12.29 4.92 -8.26
CA LEU A 176 -12.25 6.03 -7.31
C LEU A 176 -11.15 7.01 -7.73
N LYS A 177 -11.49 8.29 -7.83
CA LYS A 177 -10.55 9.36 -8.12
C LYS A 177 -10.51 10.33 -6.94
N ILE A 178 -9.35 10.47 -6.34
CA ILE A 178 -9.10 11.38 -5.21
C ILE A 178 -8.06 12.39 -5.67
N ASP A 179 -8.40 13.67 -5.68
CA ASP A 179 -7.46 14.71 -6.10
C ASP A 179 -7.62 16.02 -5.30
N SER A 180 -6.49 16.53 -4.82
CA SER A 180 -6.39 17.85 -4.18
C SER A 180 -7.31 18.01 -2.96
N VAL A 181 -7.42 16.96 -2.14
CA VAL A 181 -8.28 16.92 -0.96
C VAL A 181 -7.56 16.34 0.26
N LYS A 182 -8.19 16.50 1.42
CA LYS A 182 -7.82 15.82 2.64
C LYS A 182 -8.85 14.75 3.00
N ILE A 183 -8.42 13.52 3.34
CA ILE A 183 -9.27 12.44 3.84
C ILE A 183 -8.72 11.93 5.16
N THR A 184 -9.57 11.89 6.19
CA THR A 184 -9.15 11.44 7.53
C THR A 184 -10.24 10.66 8.23
N SER A 185 -9.85 9.86 9.22
CA SER A 185 -10.78 9.45 10.26
C SER A 185 -11.23 10.66 11.11
N TRP A 186 -12.37 10.52 11.75
CA TRP A 186 -12.88 11.52 12.68
C TRP A 186 -13.66 10.84 13.82
N ASP A 187 -13.28 11.15 15.04
CA ASP A 187 -14.05 10.74 16.22
C ASP A 187 -15.04 11.84 16.60
N PRO A 188 -16.35 11.64 16.39
CA PRO A 188 -17.34 12.65 16.70
C PRO A 188 -17.49 12.91 18.21
N THR A 189 -17.00 12.02 19.08
CA THR A 189 -17.10 12.19 20.53
C THR A 189 -16.06 13.15 21.08
N THR A 190 -14.87 13.10 20.53
CA THR A 190 -13.75 13.99 20.88
C THR A 190 -13.64 15.21 19.98
N ASN A 191 -14.39 15.21 18.86
CA ASN A 191 -14.31 16.20 17.80
C ASN A 191 -12.87 16.38 17.28
N TYR A 192 -12.17 15.27 17.09
CA TYR A 192 -10.78 15.21 16.65
C TYR A 192 -10.53 13.99 15.76
N TYR A 193 -9.32 13.86 15.23
CA TYR A 193 -8.92 12.65 14.52
C TYR A 193 -9.06 11.42 15.42
N ALA A 194 -9.51 10.31 14.89
CA ALA A 194 -9.48 9.06 15.63
C ALA A 194 -8.00 8.63 15.78
N VAL A 195 -7.43 8.92 16.91
CA VAL A 195 -6.08 8.49 17.28
C VAL A 195 -6.15 7.14 17.97
N THR A 196 -5.23 6.25 17.63
CA THR A 196 -5.07 5.01 18.34
C THR A 196 -4.15 5.26 19.54
N ASN A 197 -4.61 4.97 20.74
CA ASN A 197 -3.75 5.04 21.93
C ASN A 197 -2.80 3.84 21.93
N GLY A 198 -1.75 3.91 21.10
CA GLY A 198 -0.66 2.96 21.11
C GLY A 198 0.30 3.29 22.24
N SER A 199 0.48 2.38 23.19
CA SER A 199 1.60 2.43 24.11
C SER A 199 2.82 1.81 23.43
N ARG A 200 3.90 2.57 23.28
CA ARG A 200 5.21 2.02 22.93
C ARG A 200 5.77 1.30 24.16
N THR A 201 5.71 0.00 24.19
CA THR A 201 6.46 -0.82 25.14
C THR A 201 7.45 -1.69 24.39
N GLY A 202 8.69 -1.24 24.29
CA GLY A 202 9.76 -2.02 23.66
C GLY A 202 9.62 -2.14 22.14
N SER A 203 10.06 -3.27 21.59
CA SER A 203 10.06 -3.59 20.15
C SER A 203 8.67 -3.87 19.57
N ASP A 204 7.64 -4.01 20.40
CA ASP A 204 6.29 -4.36 19.97
C ASP A 204 5.35 -3.20 20.21
N VAL A 205 5.10 -2.43 19.15
CA VAL A 205 4.06 -1.41 19.18
C VAL A 205 2.72 -2.10 18.94
N ILE A 206 2.06 -2.52 20.01
CA ILE A 206 0.69 -2.99 19.94
C ILE A 206 -0.21 -1.75 19.90
N ILE A 207 -0.67 -1.41 18.70
CA ILE A 207 -1.64 -0.32 18.52
C ILE A 207 -3.04 -0.90 18.75
N TYR A 208 -3.42 -1.07 20.01
CA TYR A 208 -4.81 -1.27 20.37
C TYR A 208 -5.51 0.08 20.32
N GLY A 209 -6.18 0.38 19.24
CA GLY A 209 -6.90 1.64 19.09
C GLY A 209 -8.33 1.42 18.68
N ALA A 210 -9.12 2.47 18.81
CA ALA A 210 -10.44 2.48 18.20
C ALA A 210 -10.32 2.15 16.71
N PRO A 211 -11.21 1.33 16.14
CA PRO A 211 -11.18 1.03 14.73
C PRO A 211 -11.30 2.32 13.92
N ARG A 212 -10.36 2.51 13.02
CA ARG A 212 -10.35 3.66 12.12
C ARG A 212 -10.88 3.25 10.75
N PRO A 213 -11.52 4.16 10.01
CA PRO A 213 -11.98 3.89 8.66
C PRO A 213 -10.84 3.48 7.73
N CYS A 214 -11.19 2.87 6.62
CA CYS A 214 -10.23 2.46 5.58
C CYS A 214 -10.81 2.67 4.19
N ILE A 215 -9.92 2.71 3.19
CA ILE A 215 -10.22 2.66 1.76
C ILE A 215 -9.73 1.32 1.26
N VAL A 216 -10.62 0.53 0.67
CA VAL A 216 -10.32 -0.82 0.18
C VAL A 216 -10.71 -0.93 -1.28
N VAL A 217 -9.73 -1.24 -2.12
CA VAL A 217 -9.97 -1.61 -3.52
C VAL A 217 -10.10 -3.12 -3.59
N GLU A 218 -11.27 -3.57 -3.98
CA GLU A 218 -11.67 -4.97 -3.90
C GLU A 218 -11.25 -5.79 -5.14
N ASN A 219 -11.25 -7.09 -4.94
CA ASN A 219 -10.94 -8.06 -6.00
C ASN A 219 -11.82 -7.83 -7.23
N ASN A 220 -11.19 -7.79 -8.40
CA ASN A 220 -11.85 -7.51 -9.67
C ASN A 220 -12.57 -6.14 -9.71
N ALA A 221 -12.05 -5.15 -9.04
CA ALA A 221 -12.45 -3.76 -9.29
C ALA A 221 -12.27 -3.45 -10.79
N THR A 222 -13.28 -2.81 -11.38
CA THR A 222 -13.34 -2.62 -12.84
C THR A 222 -12.59 -1.39 -13.34
N GLY A 223 -11.96 -0.64 -12.46
CA GLY A 223 -11.19 0.54 -12.81
C GLY A 223 -10.10 0.85 -11.80
N THR A 224 -9.39 1.95 -12.02
CA THR A 224 -8.31 2.39 -11.15
C THR A 224 -8.83 3.17 -9.94
N THR A 225 -8.07 3.11 -8.85
CA THR A 225 -8.22 4.03 -7.72
C THR A 225 -6.98 4.91 -7.68
N ASP A 226 -7.12 6.14 -8.17
CA ASP A 226 -6.02 7.10 -8.24
C ASP A 226 -6.14 8.11 -7.11
N ILE A 227 -5.02 8.38 -6.45
CA ILE A 227 -4.92 9.36 -5.37
C ILE A 227 -3.80 10.33 -5.72
N THR A 228 -4.15 11.59 -5.93
CA THR A 228 -3.19 12.61 -6.35
C THR A 228 -3.33 13.88 -5.51
N ASN A 229 -2.21 14.58 -5.28
CA ASN A 229 -2.13 15.90 -4.66
C ASN A 229 -2.90 16.02 -3.33
N SER A 230 -3.02 14.94 -2.56
CA SER A 230 -3.95 14.81 -1.45
C SER A 230 -3.25 14.46 -0.13
N GLU A 231 -3.92 14.70 0.99
CA GLU A 231 -3.52 14.21 2.30
C GLU A 231 -4.45 13.08 2.74
N ILE A 232 -3.88 11.89 2.97
CA ILE A 232 -4.57 10.73 3.52
C ILE A 232 -4.00 10.48 4.93
N ALA A 233 -4.83 10.58 5.96
CA ALA A 233 -4.31 10.46 7.31
C ALA A 233 -5.26 9.78 8.29
N TYR A 234 -4.69 9.15 9.33
CA TYR A 234 -5.41 8.50 10.44
C TYR A 234 -6.37 7.38 9.99
N LEU A 235 -6.04 6.67 8.92
CA LEU A 235 -6.82 5.53 8.44
C LEU A 235 -6.18 4.20 8.86
N GLY A 236 -7.02 3.17 9.00
CA GLY A 236 -6.58 1.80 9.31
C GLY A 236 -6.17 1.59 10.77
N TYR A 237 -6.16 0.33 11.17
CA TYR A 237 -5.76 -0.12 12.51
C TYR A 237 -5.34 -1.59 12.44
N GLU A 238 -4.65 -2.06 13.46
CA GLU A 238 -4.28 -3.46 13.54
C GLU A 238 -5.52 -4.33 13.71
N GLN A 239 -5.77 -5.18 12.72
CA GLN A 239 -6.86 -6.15 12.79
C GLN A 239 -6.40 -7.52 12.32
N GLY A 240 -6.38 -8.43 13.25
CA GLY A 240 -5.75 -9.75 13.13
C GLY A 240 -6.35 -10.72 12.14
N LYS A 241 -7.22 -10.43 11.21
CA LYS A 241 -7.69 -11.40 10.18
C LYS A 241 -8.64 -10.82 9.10
N HIS A 242 -8.96 -9.53 9.07
CA HIS A 242 -9.91 -9.01 8.11
C HIS A 242 -9.26 -8.11 7.06
N LYS A 243 -9.71 -8.26 5.81
CA LYS A 243 -9.41 -7.33 4.71
C LYS A 243 -9.77 -5.90 5.13
N GLY A 244 -8.90 -4.94 4.85
CA GLY A 244 -9.22 -3.53 5.01
C GLY A 244 -8.71 -2.83 6.27
N GLY A 245 -8.14 -3.54 7.25
CA GLY A 245 -7.52 -2.90 8.42
C GLY A 245 -6.32 -2.01 8.11
N SER A 246 -5.71 -2.17 6.94
CA SER A 246 -4.46 -1.52 6.56
C SER A 246 -4.55 0.00 6.38
N GLY A 247 -5.72 0.56 6.16
CA GLY A 247 -5.92 2.00 5.92
C GLY A 247 -6.16 2.31 4.46
N LEU A 248 -5.17 2.09 3.60
CA LEU A 248 -5.27 2.16 2.14
C LEU A 248 -4.80 0.82 1.56
N SER A 249 -5.72 0.05 0.97
CA SER A 249 -5.45 -1.32 0.54
C SER A 249 -6.01 -1.63 -0.83
N TYR A 250 -5.27 -2.43 -1.60
CA TYR A 250 -5.67 -2.93 -2.91
C TYR A 250 -5.54 -4.44 -2.92
N TYR A 251 -6.63 -5.16 -3.23
CA TYR A 251 -6.68 -6.62 -3.27
C TYR A 251 -7.10 -7.12 -4.64
N TYR A 252 -6.14 -7.61 -5.45
CA TYR A 252 -6.40 -8.16 -6.79
C TYR A 252 -7.27 -7.26 -7.66
N GLY A 253 -7.13 -5.94 -7.52
CA GLY A 253 -7.90 -4.94 -8.24
C GLY A 253 -7.23 -3.58 -8.21
N GLY A 254 -7.64 -2.70 -9.14
CA GLY A 254 -7.05 -1.39 -9.29
C GLY A 254 -5.71 -1.41 -10.02
N ASP A 255 -5.45 -2.39 -10.87
CA ASP A 255 -4.25 -2.43 -11.70
C ASP A 255 -4.08 -1.13 -12.49
N GLY A 256 -2.83 -0.64 -12.55
CA GLY A 256 -2.51 0.63 -13.20
C GLY A 256 -2.86 1.88 -12.38
N SER A 257 -3.30 1.75 -11.14
CA SER A 257 -3.60 2.89 -10.26
C SER A 257 -2.36 3.76 -10.00
N VAL A 258 -2.58 5.07 -9.83
CA VAL A 258 -1.54 6.07 -9.59
C VAL A 258 -1.72 6.71 -8.22
N ILE A 259 -0.66 6.63 -7.40
CA ILE A 259 -0.55 7.28 -6.09
C ILE A 259 0.56 8.31 -6.17
N LYS A 260 0.20 9.60 -6.31
CA LYS A 260 1.18 10.63 -6.68
C LYS A 260 1.02 11.95 -5.94
N ASN A 261 2.14 12.56 -5.53
CA ASN A 261 2.18 13.88 -4.88
C ASN A 261 1.35 13.96 -3.60
N ASN A 262 1.27 12.90 -2.82
CA ASN A 262 0.43 12.84 -1.62
C ASN A 262 1.26 12.97 -0.35
N ILE A 263 0.59 13.37 0.73
CA ILE A 263 1.04 13.16 2.11
C ILE A 263 0.19 12.04 2.71
N ILE A 264 0.81 10.88 2.96
CA ILE A 264 0.16 9.74 3.60
C ILE A 264 0.79 9.57 4.99
N ARG A 265 0.01 9.75 6.05
CA ARG A 265 0.57 9.77 7.40
C ARG A 265 -0.36 9.25 8.47
N GLU A 266 0.19 8.78 9.59
CA GLU A 266 -0.58 8.27 10.73
C GLU A 266 -1.59 7.18 10.33
N VAL A 267 -1.34 6.46 9.25
CA VAL A 267 -2.13 5.33 8.78
C VAL A 267 -1.56 4.03 9.37
N TYR A 268 -2.27 2.91 9.29
CA TYR A 268 -1.69 1.65 9.78
C TYR A 268 -0.60 1.15 8.82
N PHE A 269 -0.92 0.96 7.52
CA PHE A 269 0.05 0.86 6.43
C PHE A 269 -0.06 2.10 5.54
N GLY A 270 1.05 2.66 5.12
CA GLY A 270 1.02 3.77 4.16
C GLY A 270 0.33 3.39 2.85
N LEU A 271 0.69 2.24 2.30
CA LEU A 271 0.00 1.58 1.19
C LEU A 271 0.21 0.08 1.31
N TYR A 272 -0.85 -0.69 1.21
CA TYR A 272 -0.82 -2.16 1.14
C TYR A 272 -1.39 -2.63 -0.20
N THR A 273 -0.66 -3.50 -0.91
CA THR A 273 -1.16 -4.12 -2.14
C THR A 273 -1.04 -5.63 -2.07
N PHE A 274 -1.97 -6.36 -2.66
CA PHE A 274 -2.01 -7.81 -2.68
C PHE A 274 -2.41 -8.28 -4.09
N GLY A 275 -1.44 -8.81 -4.85
CA GLY A 275 -1.65 -9.30 -6.20
C GLY A 275 -2.09 -8.23 -7.21
N VAL A 276 -1.50 -7.04 -7.13
CA VAL A 276 -1.85 -5.89 -7.97
C VAL A 276 -0.71 -5.58 -8.93
N GLY A 277 -1.03 -5.25 -10.18
CA GLY A 277 -0.04 -4.95 -11.21
C GLY A 277 -0.01 -3.49 -11.66
N HIS A 278 1.14 -3.10 -12.24
CA HIS A 278 1.31 -1.86 -13.02
C HIS A 278 1.05 -0.55 -12.27
N MET A 279 1.09 -0.54 -10.93
CA MET A 279 0.88 0.67 -10.13
C MET A 279 2.09 1.60 -10.20
N ILE A 280 1.81 2.91 -10.10
CA ILE A 280 2.83 3.95 -9.97
C ILE A 280 2.64 4.65 -8.62
N VAL A 281 3.68 4.61 -7.79
CA VAL A 281 3.74 5.29 -6.49
C VAL A 281 4.88 6.29 -6.54
N GLU A 282 4.58 7.58 -6.75
CA GLU A 282 5.64 8.56 -6.98
C GLU A 282 5.42 9.90 -6.28
N ASN A 283 6.51 10.54 -5.89
CA ASN A 283 6.53 11.88 -5.29
C ASN A 283 5.66 12.00 -4.02
N ASN A 284 5.52 10.93 -3.23
CA ASN A 284 4.73 10.97 -2.01
C ASN A 284 5.63 11.17 -0.79
N ILE A 285 5.07 11.77 0.27
CA ILE A 285 5.63 11.76 1.63
C ILE A 285 4.82 10.76 2.45
N ILE A 286 5.46 9.66 2.88
CA ILE A 286 4.80 8.58 3.60
C ILE A 286 5.48 8.42 4.97
N ARG A 287 4.73 8.67 6.05
CA ARG A 287 5.35 8.75 7.38
C ARG A 287 4.44 8.41 8.53
N ASN A 288 5.05 8.07 9.65
CA ASN A 288 4.36 7.79 10.91
C ASN A 288 3.29 6.70 10.75
N SER A 289 3.50 5.71 9.88
CA SER A 289 2.60 4.57 9.77
C SER A 289 2.73 3.67 10.99
N GLY A 290 1.62 3.09 11.42
CA GLY A 290 1.59 2.17 12.55
C GLY A 290 2.34 0.88 12.30
N HIS A 291 2.60 0.54 11.04
CA HIS A 291 3.41 -0.58 10.59
C HIS A 291 4.34 -0.15 9.45
N TYR A 292 4.21 -0.69 8.24
CA TYR A 292 5.11 -0.37 7.12
C TYR A 292 4.71 0.95 6.42
N GLY A 293 5.71 1.61 5.82
CA GLY A 293 5.44 2.73 4.92
C GLY A 293 4.75 2.27 3.64
N LEU A 294 5.41 1.46 2.84
CA LEU A 294 4.86 0.83 1.64
C LEU A 294 5.03 -0.68 1.74
N ASP A 295 3.96 -1.44 1.48
CA ASP A 295 3.95 -2.90 1.52
C ASP A 295 3.29 -3.52 0.26
N PRO A 296 3.98 -3.50 -0.89
CA PRO A 296 3.70 -4.45 -1.96
C PRO A 296 3.78 -5.88 -1.43
N HIS A 297 2.70 -6.65 -1.58
CA HIS A 297 2.59 -7.97 -0.98
C HIS A 297 2.01 -9.00 -1.96
N THR A 298 2.27 -10.25 -1.72
CA THR A 298 1.75 -11.46 -2.38
C THR A 298 1.45 -11.29 -3.87
N GLY A 299 2.47 -11.50 -4.70
CA GLY A 299 2.30 -11.48 -6.16
C GLY A 299 2.05 -10.09 -6.75
N THR A 300 2.26 -9.01 -6.00
CA THR A 300 2.27 -7.65 -6.57
C THR A 300 3.42 -7.53 -7.58
N HIS A 301 3.17 -6.94 -8.74
CA HIS A 301 4.13 -6.96 -9.83
C HIS A 301 4.10 -5.72 -10.72
N ASP A 302 5.17 -5.53 -11.52
CA ASP A 302 5.31 -4.45 -12.49
C ASP A 302 5.02 -3.05 -11.89
N MET A 303 5.36 -2.87 -10.60
CA MET A 303 5.11 -1.64 -9.86
C MET A 303 6.33 -0.72 -9.93
N ILE A 304 6.09 0.58 -10.02
CA ILE A 304 7.12 1.62 -9.94
C ILE A 304 6.93 2.41 -8.64
N ILE A 305 7.96 2.41 -7.80
CA ILE A 305 8.03 3.17 -6.54
C ILE A 305 9.20 4.14 -6.68
N ARG A 306 8.93 5.43 -6.91
CA ARG A 306 10.01 6.39 -7.18
C ARG A 306 9.79 7.76 -6.57
N ASN A 307 10.90 8.43 -6.27
CA ASN A 307 10.91 9.82 -5.78
C ASN A 307 10.06 10.03 -4.52
N ASN A 308 9.84 9.01 -3.70
CA ASN A 308 9.09 9.12 -2.46
C ASN A 308 10.04 9.43 -1.30
N GLU A 309 9.53 10.12 -0.28
CA GLU A 309 10.16 10.23 1.03
C GLU A 309 9.37 9.37 2.03
N VAL A 310 10.05 8.36 2.61
CA VAL A 310 9.41 7.34 3.46
C VAL A 310 10.13 7.26 4.80
N TYR A 311 9.50 7.69 5.90
CA TYR A 311 10.19 7.81 7.18
C TYR A 311 9.32 7.71 8.43
N ASN A 312 9.96 7.46 9.57
CA ASN A 312 9.31 7.34 10.89
C ASN A 312 8.18 6.30 10.93
N ASN A 313 8.26 5.23 10.15
CA ASN A 313 7.28 4.16 10.20
C ASN A 313 7.69 3.11 11.23
N ASN A 314 6.73 2.45 11.87
CA ASN A 314 6.97 1.46 12.93
C ASN A 314 7.48 0.09 12.43
N GLY A 315 7.59 -0.10 11.14
CA GLY A 315 8.17 -1.26 10.48
C GLY A 315 9.17 -0.84 9.42
N SER A 316 9.28 -1.60 8.34
CA SER A 316 10.12 -1.22 7.21
C SER A 316 9.59 0.01 6.49
N GLY A 317 10.50 0.82 5.93
CA GLY A 317 10.11 1.94 5.08
C GLY A 317 9.38 1.44 3.83
N ILE A 318 10.06 0.63 3.02
CA ILE A 318 9.50 -0.04 1.83
C ILE A 318 9.79 -1.53 1.96
N ILE A 319 8.76 -2.36 1.97
CA ILE A 319 8.91 -3.83 1.98
C ILE A 319 8.15 -4.42 0.79
N CYS A 320 8.80 -5.29 0.04
CA CYS A 320 8.14 -6.14 -0.95
C CYS A 320 8.16 -7.58 -0.44
N SER A 321 6.99 -8.18 -0.30
CA SER A 321 6.83 -9.38 0.50
C SER A 321 5.99 -10.44 -0.20
N LEU A 322 6.53 -11.65 -0.28
CA LEU A 322 5.87 -12.84 -0.79
C LEU A 322 5.54 -12.80 -2.29
N ASP A 323 6.44 -13.38 -3.09
CA ASP A 323 6.28 -13.57 -4.53
C ASP A 323 6.07 -12.28 -5.34
N CYS A 324 6.57 -11.14 -4.87
CA CYS A 324 6.56 -9.91 -5.65
C CYS A 324 7.65 -9.94 -6.74
N TYR A 325 7.37 -9.38 -7.92
CA TYR A 325 8.33 -9.40 -9.03
C TYR A 325 8.22 -8.19 -9.96
N ASN A 326 9.28 -7.91 -10.70
CA ASN A 326 9.39 -6.79 -11.63
C ASN A 326 9.09 -5.43 -10.95
N ILE A 327 9.52 -5.25 -9.72
CA ILE A 327 9.33 -4.01 -8.96
C ILE A 327 10.53 -3.10 -9.21
N LEU A 328 10.28 -1.85 -9.56
CA LEU A 328 11.30 -0.81 -9.64
C LEU A 328 11.19 0.13 -8.44
N ILE A 329 12.23 0.15 -7.60
CA ILE A 329 12.34 1.08 -6.46
C ILE A 329 13.51 2.01 -6.75
N GLU A 330 13.24 3.27 -7.13
CA GLU A 330 14.31 4.18 -7.54
C GLU A 330 14.15 5.61 -7.01
N ASN A 331 15.28 6.26 -6.75
CA ASN A 331 15.34 7.66 -6.34
C ASN A 331 14.50 8.00 -5.10
N ASN A 332 14.23 7.02 -4.22
CA ASN A 332 13.51 7.29 -2.98
C ASN A 332 14.48 7.74 -1.89
N ARG A 333 13.96 8.52 -0.95
CA ARG A 333 14.60 8.86 0.31
C ARG A 333 13.93 8.10 1.43
N VAL A 334 14.63 7.16 2.06
CA VAL A 334 14.08 6.26 3.09
C VAL A 334 14.91 6.40 4.36
N HIS A 335 14.28 6.73 5.49
CA HIS A 335 15.04 7.00 6.71
C HIS A 335 14.21 6.94 8.00
N ASP A 336 14.90 6.72 9.10
CA ASP A 336 14.33 6.76 10.45
C ASP A 336 13.15 5.81 10.67
N ASN A 337 13.11 4.67 9.95
CA ASN A 337 12.11 3.64 10.18
C ASN A 337 12.58 2.66 11.27
N VAL A 338 11.66 1.97 11.94
CA VAL A 338 12.02 1.02 13.01
C VAL A 338 12.62 -0.27 12.45
N GLY A 339 12.17 -0.69 11.29
CA GLY A 339 12.65 -1.87 10.57
C GLY A 339 13.72 -1.54 9.51
N PRO A 340 13.98 -2.45 8.55
CA PRO A 340 14.79 -2.14 7.39
C PRO A 340 14.25 -0.98 6.55
N GLY A 341 15.16 -0.16 5.99
CA GLY A 341 14.76 0.90 5.08
C GLY A 341 14.05 0.36 3.85
N ILE A 342 14.73 -0.50 3.09
CA ILE A 342 14.15 -1.22 1.94
C ILE A 342 14.36 -2.73 2.17
N MET A 343 13.27 -3.51 2.09
CA MET A 343 13.31 -4.95 2.36
C MET A 343 12.72 -5.77 1.22
N PHE A 344 13.47 -6.76 0.77
CA PHE A 344 13.00 -7.86 -0.06
C PHE A 344 12.71 -9.06 0.83
N SER A 345 11.53 -9.62 0.78
CA SER A 345 11.14 -10.66 1.70
C SER A 345 10.33 -11.75 1.02
N ARG A 346 10.74 -13.00 1.25
CA ARG A 346 9.96 -14.18 0.86
C ARG A 346 9.66 -14.24 -0.65
N ASN A 347 10.72 -14.49 -1.42
CA ASN A 347 10.65 -14.72 -2.85
C ASN A 347 10.31 -13.47 -3.70
N MET A 348 10.90 -12.32 -3.36
CA MET A 348 10.93 -11.21 -4.31
C MET A 348 11.98 -11.47 -5.38
N TYR A 349 11.63 -11.27 -6.67
CA TYR A 349 12.54 -11.58 -7.77
C TYR A 349 12.43 -10.62 -8.97
N ASN A 350 13.44 -10.63 -9.83
CA ASN A 350 13.52 -9.84 -11.06
C ASN A 350 13.25 -8.34 -10.85
N SER A 351 13.68 -7.82 -9.73
CA SER A 351 13.35 -6.45 -9.30
C SER A 351 14.62 -5.60 -9.19
N ILE A 352 14.44 -4.28 -9.27
CA ILE A 352 15.54 -3.32 -9.29
C ILE A 352 15.36 -2.31 -8.18
N VAL A 353 16.41 -2.16 -7.35
CA VAL A 353 16.52 -1.09 -6.35
C VAL A 353 17.73 -0.26 -6.67
N ARG A 354 17.53 0.98 -7.08
CA ARG A 354 18.65 1.83 -7.55
C ARG A 354 18.49 3.29 -7.17
N ASN A 355 19.64 3.95 -7.02
CA ASN A 355 19.71 5.40 -6.80
C ASN A 355 18.92 5.88 -5.59
N ASN A 356 18.64 5.03 -4.61
CA ASN A 356 17.95 5.41 -3.39
C ASN A 356 18.94 5.99 -2.36
N LEU A 357 18.48 6.93 -1.56
CA LEU A 357 19.16 7.43 -0.38
C LEU A 357 18.52 6.81 0.87
N VAL A 358 19.27 5.95 1.57
CA VAL A 358 18.77 5.21 2.74
C VAL A 358 19.66 5.50 3.95
N TYR A 359 19.08 5.90 5.08
CA TYR A 359 19.92 6.19 6.27
C TYR A 359 19.14 6.08 7.59
N ASN A 360 19.88 5.93 8.69
CA ASN A 360 19.35 5.78 10.05
C ASN A 360 18.38 4.60 10.19
N GLU A 361 18.72 3.44 9.64
CA GLU A 361 17.91 2.23 9.65
C GLU A 361 18.54 1.09 10.46
N ASP A 362 17.79 0.11 10.89
CA ASP A 362 18.38 -1.14 11.41
C ASP A 362 19.21 -1.81 10.32
N LYS A 363 18.62 -2.01 9.13
CA LYS A 363 19.31 -2.43 7.92
C LYS A 363 18.95 -1.45 6.80
N GLY A 364 19.95 -0.89 6.14
CA GLY A 364 19.68 0.01 5.02
C GLY A 364 18.87 -0.69 3.95
N ILE A 365 19.44 -1.75 3.34
CA ILE A 365 18.74 -2.64 2.41
C ILE A 365 18.85 -4.07 2.93
N PHE A 366 17.73 -4.77 3.06
CA PHE A 366 17.70 -6.16 3.49
C PHE A 366 17.11 -7.07 2.42
N VAL A 367 17.88 -8.07 1.99
CA VAL A 367 17.48 -9.11 1.03
C VAL A 367 17.30 -10.41 1.80
N SER A 368 16.08 -10.93 1.91
CA SER A 368 15.75 -12.13 2.64
C SER A 368 14.97 -13.11 1.75
N ALA A 369 15.49 -14.32 1.57
CA ALA A 369 14.88 -15.37 0.76
C ALA A 369 14.40 -14.85 -0.61
N SER A 370 15.26 -14.08 -1.30
CA SER A 370 14.90 -13.37 -2.54
C SER A 370 16.02 -13.47 -3.57
N HIS A 371 15.69 -13.48 -4.87
CA HIS A 371 16.66 -13.85 -5.89
C HIS A 371 16.52 -13.07 -7.21
N ASN A 372 17.58 -13.08 -8.02
CA ASN A 372 17.63 -12.45 -9.33
C ASN A 372 17.31 -10.93 -9.30
N ASN A 373 17.67 -10.23 -8.21
CA ASN A 373 17.41 -8.80 -8.07
C ASN A 373 18.69 -7.98 -8.33
N GLN A 374 18.51 -6.72 -8.68
CA GLN A 374 19.58 -5.75 -8.86
C GLN A 374 19.51 -4.67 -7.80
N ILE A 375 20.54 -4.52 -6.99
CA ILE A 375 20.69 -3.49 -5.96
C ILE A 375 21.88 -2.62 -6.35
N THR A 376 21.63 -1.48 -7.01
CA THR A 376 22.69 -0.74 -7.69
C THR A 376 22.66 0.75 -7.41
N ASN A 377 23.84 1.36 -7.25
CA ASN A 377 24.00 2.81 -7.13
C ASN A 377 23.18 3.44 -5.98
N ASN A 378 22.88 2.71 -4.93
CA ASN A 378 22.23 3.27 -3.75
C ASN A 378 23.29 3.93 -2.85
N THR A 379 22.89 5.00 -2.16
CA THR A 379 23.67 5.62 -1.10
C THR A 379 23.06 5.24 0.24
N ILE A 380 23.83 4.56 1.08
CA ILE A 380 23.36 4.03 2.36
C ILE A 380 24.27 4.56 3.46
N SER A 381 23.71 5.09 4.53
CA SER A 381 24.54 5.62 5.64
C SER A 381 23.89 5.49 7.00
N LYS A 382 24.71 5.51 8.03
CA LYS A 382 24.27 5.53 9.43
C LYS A 382 23.27 4.45 9.81
N SER A 383 23.28 3.33 9.12
CA SER A 383 22.46 2.15 9.43
C SER A 383 23.28 1.16 10.25
N ARG A 384 22.64 0.27 11.02
CA ARG A 384 23.39 -0.75 11.75
C ARG A 384 24.15 -1.64 10.78
N ASP A 385 23.44 -2.23 9.80
CA ASP A 385 24.04 -2.90 8.65
C ASP A 385 23.67 -2.11 7.37
N GLY A 386 24.64 -1.86 6.49
CA GLY A 386 24.39 -1.15 5.25
C GLY A 386 23.51 -1.97 4.30
N ILE A 387 24.05 -3.06 3.73
CA ILE A 387 23.30 -4.06 2.96
C ILE A 387 23.41 -5.40 3.67
N HIS A 388 22.27 -6.00 4.00
CA HIS A 388 22.22 -7.33 4.60
C HIS A 388 21.59 -8.32 3.62
N VAL A 389 22.34 -9.37 3.27
CA VAL A 389 21.85 -10.49 2.46
C VAL A 389 21.67 -11.69 3.37
N GLY A 390 20.43 -12.05 3.64
CA GLY A 390 20.06 -13.18 4.50
C GLY A 390 20.14 -14.53 3.76
N SER A 391 19.94 -15.62 4.52
CA SER A 391 19.87 -16.97 3.99
C SER A 391 18.79 -17.11 2.90
N ASP A 392 18.96 -18.12 2.06
CA ASP A 392 18.05 -18.44 0.96
C ASP A 392 17.92 -17.33 -0.12
N SER A 393 18.86 -16.39 -0.13
CA SER A 393 18.97 -15.36 -1.17
C SER A 393 20.05 -15.73 -2.17
N SER A 394 19.74 -15.63 -3.48
CA SER A 394 20.65 -16.07 -4.54
C SER A 394 20.60 -15.20 -5.80
N ASN A 395 21.65 -15.24 -6.59
CA ASN A 395 21.73 -14.58 -7.90
C ASN A 395 21.39 -13.08 -7.88
N ASN A 396 21.62 -12.39 -6.75
CA ASN A 396 21.41 -10.96 -6.67
C ASN A 396 22.69 -10.22 -7.11
N ASN A 397 22.53 -9.18 -7.91
CA ASN A 397 23.63 -8.30 -8.31
C ASN A 397 23.64 -7.05 -7.41
N ILE A 398 24.67 -6.93 -6.60
CA ILE A 398 24.86 -5.80 -5.68
C ILE A 398 26.10 -5.03 -6.13
N SER A 399 25.91 -3.90 -6.81
CA SER A 399 27.03 -3.19 -7.42
C SER A 399 26.86 -1.65 -7.41
N GLY A 400 27.98 -0.95 -7.37
CA GLY A 400 28.00 0.51 -7.42
C GLY A 400 27.40 1.23 -6.22
N ASN A 401 27.07 0.51 -5.14
CA ASN A 401 26.49 1.13 -3.95
C ASN A 401 27.59 1.85 -3.13
N THR A 402 27.24 2.98 -2.54
CA THR A 402 28.07 3.73 -1.59
C THR A 402 27.52 3.51 -0.19
N ILE A 403 28.34 2.96 0.71
CA ILE A 403 27.93 2.65 2.09
C ILE A 403 28.90 3.33 3.06
N THR A 404 28.39 4.20 3.91
CA THR A 404 29.19 4.94 4.89
C THR A 404 28.58 4.88 6.29
N ASP A 405 29.43 5.03 7.29
CA ASP A 405 29.03 5.17 8.70
C ASP A 405 28.14 4.03 9.21
N SER A 406 28.31 2.81 8.69
CA SER A 406 27.62 1.63 9.23
C SER A 406 28.10 1.33 10.65
N ILE A 407 27.17 1.04 11.56
CA ILE A 407 27.48 0.79 12.97
C ILE A 407 28.11 -0.59 13.16
N SER A 408 27.66 -1.58 12.41
CA SER A 408 28.11 -2.97 12.51
C SER A 408 28.80 -3.43 11.24
N HIS A 409 28.10 -3.56 10.12
CA HIS A 409 28.65 -4.05 8.87
C HIS A 409 28.24 -3.14 7.69
N ALA A 410 29.20 -2.81 6.83
CA ALA A 410 28.87 -2.20 5.54
C ALA A 410 28.05 -3.20 4.71
N ILE A 411 28.52 -4.46 4.64
CA ILE A 411 27.77 -5.58 4.04
C ILE A 411 27.84 -6.76 4.97
N LEU A 412 26.68 -7.34 5.28
CA LEU A 412 26.56 -8.62 5.96
C LEU A 412 25.90 -9.62 5.00
N SER A 413 26.62 -10.69 4.68
CA SER A 413 26.08 -11.77 3.85
C SER A 413 26.08 -13.08 4.62
N ILE A 414 24.90 -13.65 4.82
CA ILE A 414 24.68 -14.96 5.43
C ILE A 414 24.16 -15.88 4.34
N VAL A 415 25.01 -16.25 3.37
CA VAL A 415 24.60 -17.07 2.23
C VAL A 415 25.03 -18.51 2.47
N ALA A 416 24.07 -19.42 2.58
CA ALA A 416 24.29 -20.84 2.39
C ALA A 416 24.08 -21.19 0.91
N HIS A 417 25.13 -21.26 0.14
CA HIS A 417 25.16 -21.76 -1.25
C HIS A 417 24.31 -21.05 -2.29
N GLN A 418 24.77 -19.95 -2.87
CA GLN A 418 24.60 -19.61 -4.30
C GLN A 418 25.05 -18.18 -4.64
N GLU A 419 25.45 -17.95 -5.89
CA GLU A 419 26.18 -16.79 -6.37
C GLU A 419 25.45 -15.45 -6.22
N THR A 420 25.70 -14.72 -5.15
CA THR A 420 25.39 -13.27 -5.10
C THR A 420 26.66 -12.51 -5.44
N THR A 421 26.61 -11.68 -6.46
CA THR A 421 27.77 -10.91 -6.94
C THR A 421 27.85 -9.56 -6.23
N PHE A 422 29.01 -9.26 -5.65
CA PHE A 422 29.34 -7.97 -5.05
C PHE A 422 30.42 -7.27 -5.88
N LEU A 423 30.09 -6.15 -6.50
CA LEU A 423 31.02 -5.38 -7.33
C LEU A 423 31.02 -3.90 -6.95
N LEU A 424 32.22 -3.28 -6.91
CA LEU A 424 32.44 -1.85 -6.74
C LEU A 424 31.58 -1.22 -5.61
N ILE A 425 31.86 -1.59 -4.37
CA ILE A 425 31.23 -0.99 -3.19
C ILE A 425 32.25 -0.01 -2.61
N LYS A 426 31.83 1.23 -2.39
CA LYS A 426 32.65 2.31 -1.80
C LYS A 426 32.18 2.59 -0.39
#